data_82c3c7301ac1d8a9af0eb50a6db10ebd
#
_entry.id   82c3c7301ac1d8a9af0eb50a6db10ebd
#
_cell.length_a   1.000
_cell.length_b   1.000
_cell.length_c   1.000
_cell.angle_alpha   90.00
_cell.angle_beta   90.00
_cell.angle_gamma   90.00
#
_symmetry.space_group_name_H-M   'P 1'
#
loop_
_entity.id
_entity.type
_entity.pdbx_description
1 polymer ?
#
loop_
_entity_poly.entity_id
_entity_poly.type
_entity_poly.pdbx_seq_one_letter_code
_entity_poly.pdbx_strand_id
1 'polypeptide(L)'
;SDLTIENRLEKGIQAQVDIFGEHMNEAWKKATVNKWLASNCFGDYYTRTGLDLKQREMITFCFLYGQGGCEPQVMAHIQGNLNLGNDKAFLTNVVLQCVPYMGYPRSLNALACINKVED
;
A
#
# COMPACT_ATOMS: atom_id res chain seq x y z
N SER A 1 7.69 12.61 13.70
CA SER A 1 8.66 12.34 12.65
C SER A 1 9.47 13.60 12.35
N ASP A 2 10.62 13.45 11.71
CA ASP A 2 11.48 14.56 11.31
C ASP A 2 11.11 15.15 9.96
N LEU A 3 9.89 14.95 9.51
CA LEU A 3 9.45 15.36 8.19
C LEU A 3 9.39 16.88 8.06
N THR A 4 9.97 17.41 6.97
CA THR A 4 9.93 18.82 6.60
C THR A 4 9.48 18.96 5.16
N ILE A 5 9.17 20.19 4.73
CA ILE A 5 8.83 20.47 3.34
C ILE A 5 10.01 20.10 2.42
N GLU A 6 11.24 20.32 2.90
CA GLU A 6 12.45 20.06 2.11
C GLU A 6 12.76 18.58 1.96
N ASN A 7 12.46 17.76 2.96
CA ASN A 7 12.84 16.33 2.94
C ASN A 7 11.68 15.36 2.67
N ARG A 8 10.46 15.85 2.48
CA ARG A 8 9.27 14.99 2.34
C ARG A 8 9.36 14.06 1.13
N LEU A 9 9.89 14.54 0.01
CA LEU A 9 10.06 13.70 -1.18
C LEU A 9 11.08 12.59 -0.93
N GLU A 10 12.25 12.93 -0.40
CA GLU A 10 13.31 11.96 -0.10
C GLU A 10 12.81 10.88 0.87
N LYS A 11 12.15 11.29 1.95
CA LYS A 11 11.61 10.34 2.93
C LYS A 11 10.48 9.49 2.36
N GLY A 12 9.67 10.07 1.48
CA GLY A 12 8.62 9.32 0.78
C GLY A 12 9.20 8.27 -0.17
N ILE A 13 10.23 8.62 -0.92
CA ILE A 13 10.94 7.67 -1.77
C ILE A 13 11.49 6.53 -0.92
N GLN A 14 12.12 6.85 0.22
CA GLN A 14 12.67 5.82 1.10
C GLN A 14 11.55 4.89 1.63
N ALA A 15 10.40 5.43 2.02
CA ALA A 15 9.27 4.62 2.45
C ALA A 15 8.80 3.68 1.33
N GLN A 16 8.70 4.18 0.10
CA GLN A 16 8.33 3.34 -1.04
C GLN A 16 9.34 2.23 -1.28
N VAL A 17 10.64 2.53 -1.17
CA VAL A 17 11.70 1.51 -1.32
C VAL A 17 11.58 0.46 -0.21
N ASP A 18 11.37 0.90 1.02
CA ASP A 18 11.26 -0.02 2.17
C ASP A 18 10.06 -0.98 2.04
N ILE A 19 8.99 -0.54 1.40
CA ILE A 19 7.77 -1.34 1.23
C ILE A 19 7.85 -2.18 -0.04
N PHE A 20 8.20 -1.57 -1.18
CA PHE A 20 8.06 -2.17 -2.50
C PHE A 20 9.38 -2.62 -3.13
N GLY A 21 10.51 -2.08 -2.71
CA GLY A 21 11.83 -2.44 -3.23
C GLY A 21 12.54 -1.31 -3.96
N GLU A 22 13.80 -1.58 -4.32
CA GLU A 22 14.70 -0.59 -4.91
C GLU A 22 14.20 0.01 -6.22
N HIS A 23 13.36 -0.70 -6.96
CA HIS A 23 12.80 -0.18 -8.21
C HIS A 23 11.99 1.10 -8.01
N MET A 24 11.59 1.42 -6.78
CA MET A 24 10.85 2.64 -6.47
C MET A 24 11.73 3.89 -6.34
N ASN A 25 13.05 3.74 -6.37
CA ASN A 25 13.96 4.90 -6.28
C ASN A 25 13.73 5.93 -7.39
N GLU A 26 13.33 5.50 -8.57
CA GLU A 26 13.16 6.37 -9.74
C GLU A 26 11.70 6.55 -10.19
N ALA A 27 10.76 5.87 -9.53
CA ALA A 27 9.35 5.90 -9.94
C ALA A 27 8.76 7.31 -9.92
N TRP A 28 9.17 8.14 -8.96
CA TRP A 28 8.68 9.52 -8.81
C TRP A 28 9.00 10.41 -10.02
N LYS A 29 9.97 10.02 -10.85
CA LYS A 29 10.39 10.78 -12.04
C LYS A 29 9.50 10.56 -13.25
N LYS A 30 8.62 9.55 -13.21
CA LYS A 30 7.80 9.17 -14.38
C LYS A 30 6.81 10.25 -14.79
N ALA A 31 6.14 10.88 -13.83
CA ALA A 31 5.15 11.92 -14.07
C ALA A 31 4.94 12.75 -12.81
N THR A 32 4.32 13.92 -12.96
CA THR A 32 4.02 14.79 -11.83
C THR A 32 3.23 14.08 -10.74
N VAL A 33 2.22 13.29 -11.12
CA VAL A 33 1.40 12.54 -10.15
C VAL A 33 2.24 11.53 -9.36
N ASN A 34 3.25 10.93 -9.98
CA ASN A 34 4.14 10.00 -9.27
C ASN A 34 4.99 10.73 -8.23
N LYS A 35 5.42 11.95 -8.54
CA LYS A 35 6.12 12.80 -7.57
C LYS A 35 5.23 13.19 -6.40
N TRP A 36 3.98 13.56 -6.67
CA TRP A 36 3.00 13.84 -5.63
C TRP A 36 2.74 12.61 -4.76
N LEU A 37 2.59 11.44 -5.39
CA LEU A 37 2.40 10.20 -4.66
C LEU A 37 3.55 9.95 -3.69
N ALA A 38 4.79 10.09 -4.16
CA ALA A 38 5.96 9.87 -3.31
C ALA A 38 6.04 10.89 -2.17
N SER A 39 5.87 12.19 -2.46
CA SER A 39 6.04 13.23 -1.43
C SER A 39 4.82 13.35 -0.52
N ASN A 40 3.61 13.39 -1.06
CA ASN A 40 2.40 13.57 -0.26
C ASN A 40 1.96 12.28 0.42
N CYS A 41 1.74 11.20 -0.34
CA CYS A 41 1.25 9.97 0.27
C CYS A 41 2.32 9.31 1.15
N PHE A 42 3.45 8.97 0.56
CA PHE A 42 4.47 8.22 1.29
C PHE A 42 5.33 9.12 2.18
N GLY A 43 5.57 10.36 1.77
CA GLY A 43 6.30 11.32 2.60
C GLY A 43 5.47 11.84 3.76
N ASP A 44 4.33 12.47 3.46
CA ASP A 44 3.55 13.16 4.49
C ASP A 44 2.80 12.20 5.42
N TYR A 45 2.29 11.08 4.90
CA TYR A 45 1.43 10.20 5.71
C TYR A 45 2.11 8.93 6.17
N TYR A 46 2.85 8.23 5.31
CA TYR A 46 3.45 6.94 5.67
C TYR A 46 4.60 7.06 6.68
N THR A 47 5.23 8.24 6.78
CA THR A 47 6.34 8.46 7.73
C THR A 47 5.88 8.94 9.10
N ARG A 48 4.57 9.13 9.29
CA ARG A 48 4.04 9.55 10.59
C ARG A 48 4.26 8.46 11.64
N THR A 49 4.38 8.89 12.90
CA THR A 49 4.42 7.97 14.03
C THR A 49 3.02 7.45 14.37
N GLY A 50 2.93 6.50 15.28
CA GLY A 50 1.66 5.92 15.74
C GLY A 50 1.37 4.56 15.14
N LEU A 51 1.39 4.45 13.82
CA LEU A 51 1.23 3.18 13.10
C LEU A 51 2.52 2.87 12.36
N ASP A 52 2.93 1.61 12.36
CA ASP A 52 4.10 1.17 11.61
C ASP A 52 3.73 0.89 10.13
N LEU A 53 4.73 0.57 9.31
CA LEU A 53 4.52 0.33 7.89
C LEU A 53 3.62 -0.89 7.63
N LYS A 54 3.73 -1.93 8.44
CA LYS A 54 2.87 -3.12 8.30
C LYS A 54 1.40 -2.77 8.50
N GLN A 55 1.12 -1.97 9.52
CA GLN A 55 -0.24 -1.52 9.81
C GLN A 55 -0.75 -0.61 8.71
N ARG A 56 0.08 0.32 8.23
CA ARG A 56 -0.30 1.25 7.17
C ARG A 56 -0.59 0.53 5.86
N GLU A 57 0.23 -0.46 5.50
CA GLU A 57 0.00 -1.25 4.28
C GLU A 57 -1.28 -2.08 4.38
N MET A 58 -1.58 -2.66 5.53
CA MET A 58 -2.83 -3.39 5.73
C MET A 58 -4.02 -2.45 5.58
N ILE A 59 -3.96 -1.26 6.16
CA ILE A 59 -5.02 -0.26 6.07
C ILE A 59 -5.20 0.20 4.62
N THR A 60 -4.11 0.49 3.92
CA THR A 60 -4.14 0.90 2.52
C THR A 60 -4.78 -0.18 1.64
N PHE A 61 -4.40 -1.44 1.85
CA PHE A 61 -5.03 -2.57 1.18
C PHE A 61 -6.53 -2.57 1.39
N CYS A 62 -6.99 -2.39 2.63
CA CYS A 62 -8.42 -2.38 2.95
C CYS A 62 -9.16 -1.25 2.23
N PHE A 63 -8.60 -0.03 2.21
CA PHE A 63 -9.24 1.09 1.53
C PHE A 63 -9.33 0.87 0.02
N LEU A 64 -8.26 0.38 -0.60
CA LEU A 64 -8.26 0.11 -2.04
C LEU A 64 -9.24 -1.00 -2.40
N TYR A 65 -9.24 -2.07 -1.62
CA TYR A 65 -10.18 -3.17 -1.77
C TYR A 65 -11.63 -2.65 -1.67
N GLY A 66 -11.93 -1.84 -0.66
CA GLY A 66 -13.27 -1.29 -0.46
C GLY A 66 -13.66 -0.28 -1.53
N GLN A 67 -12.72 0.50 -2.05
CA GLN A 67 -12.96 1.45 -3.12
C GLN A 67 -13.38 0.74 -4.41
N GLY A 68 -12.69 -0.33 -4.77
CA GLY A 68 -12.96 -1.09 -5.99
C GLY A 68 -12.50 -0.38 -7.25
N GLY A 69 -12.40 -1.11 -8.34
CA GLY A 69 -12.01 -0.56 -9.63
C GLY A 69 -10.54 -0.18 -9.74
N CYS A 70 -9.72 -0.61 -8.79
CA CYS A 70 -8.28 -0.29 -8.75
C CYS A 70 -7.46 -1.55 -8.45
N GLU A 71 -7.81 -2.67 -9.11
CA GLU A 71 -7.16 -3.96 -8.88
C GLU A 71 -5.64 -3.93 -9.08
N PRO A 72 -5.08 -3.20 -10.07
CA PRO A 72 -3.61 -3.09 -10.17
C PRO A 72 -2.97 -2.52 -8.91
N GLN A 73 -3.58 -1.51 -8.30
CA GLN A 73 -3.08 -0.91 -7.06
C GLN A 73 -3.29 -1.85 -5.87
N VAL A 74 -4.42 -2.56 -5.83
CA VAL A 74 -4.65 -3.60 -4.82
C VAL A 74 -3.53 -4.64 -4.88
N MET A 75 -3.18 -5.11 -6.08
CA MET A 75 -2.10 -6.11 -6.25
C MET A 75 -0.75 -5.56 -5.82
N ALA A 76 -0.44 -4.29 -6.16
CA ALA A 76 0.81 -3.65 -5.73
C ALA A 76 0.91 -3.60 -4.21
N HIS A 77 -0.18 -3.26 -3.53
CA HIS A 77 -0.20 -3.18 -2.07
C HIS A 77 -0.28 -4.54 -1.39
N ILE A 78 -0.81 -5.58 -2.06
CA ILE A 78 -0.66 -6.96 -1.58
C ILE A 78 0.84 -7.30 -1.57
N GLN A 79 1.57 -7.01 -2.64
CA GLN A 79 3.01 -7.26 -2.68
C GLN A 79 3.74 -6.49 -1.58
N GLY A 80 3.37 -5.24 -1.36
CA GLY A 80 3.94 -4.44 -0.27
C GLY A 80 3.69 -5.07 1.10
N ASN A 81 2.48 -5.57 1.33
CA ASN A 81 2.12 -6.30 2.54
C ASN A 81 3.01 -7.55 2.72
N LEU A 82 3.15 -8.35 1.67
CA LEU A 82 3.98 -9.56 1.71
C LEU A 82 5.43 -9.21 2.06
N ASN A 83 5.97 -8.17 1.43
CA ASN A 83 7.34 -7.71 1.67
C ASN A 83 7.57 -7.31 3.14
N LEU A 84 6.53 -6.80 3.78
CA LEU A 84 6.60 -6.36 5.18
C LEU A 84 6.26 -7.47 6.18
N GLY A 85 5.88 -8.65 5.70
CA GLY A 85 5.57 -9.78 6.56
C GLY A 85 4.09 -10.01 6.85
N ASN A 86 3.19 -9.26 6.24
CA ASN A 86 1.75 -9.55 6.25
C ASN A 86 1.49 -10.53 5.11
N ASP A 87 1.36 -11.81 5.45
CA ASP A 87 1.27 -12.87 4.44
C ASP A 87 -0.14 -13.02 3.84
N LYS A 88 -0.27 -13.90 2.86
CA LYS A 88 -1.55 -14.12 2.17
C LYS A 88 -2.64 -14.62 3.11
N ALA A 89 -2.28 -15.48 4.06
CA ALA A 89 -3.25 -16.00 5.04
C ALA A 89 -3.79 -14.86 5.90
N PHE A 90 -2.92 -13.95 6.33
CA PHE A 90 -3.32 -12.78 7.09
C PHE A 90 -4.25 -11.89 6.28
N LEU A 91 -3.89 -11.56 5.03
CA LEU A 91 -4.71 -10.71 4.18
C LEU A 91 -6.06 -11.36 3.84
N THR A 92 -6.08 -12.67 3.64
CA THR A 92 -7.34 -13.41 3.44
C THR A 92 -8.25 -13.24 4.65
N ASN A 93 -7.72 -13.39 5.86
CA ASN A 93 -8.49 -13.20 7.07
C ASN A 93 -8.98 -11.75 7.24
N VAL A 94 -8.17 -10.77 6.81
CA VAL A 94 -8.59 -9.36 6.79
C VAL A 94 -9.79 -9.18 5.86
N VAL A 95 -9.74 -9.75 4.66
CA VAL A 95 -10.87 -9.69 3.71
C VAL A 95 -12.12 -10.31 4.31
N LEU A 96 -12.00 -11.50 4.92
CA LEU A 96 -13.14 -12.19 5.53
C LEU A 96 -13.77 -11.33 6.63
N GLN A 97 -12.96 -10.65 7.42
CA GLN A 97 -13.45 -9.75 8.48
C GLN A 97 -14.18 -8.54 7.88
N CYS A 98 -13.76 -8.08 6.70
CA CYS A 98 -14.32 -6.89 6.06
C CYS A 98 -15.57 -7.16 5.21
N VAL A 99 -15.89 -8.41 4.93
CA VAL A 99 -17.05 -8.77 4.07
C VAL A 99 -18.34 -8.05 4.49
N PRO A 100 -18.71 -7.97 5.78
CA PRO A 100 -19.95 -7.30 6.17
C PRO A 100 -20.01 -5.82 5.79
N TYR A 101 -18.87 -5.19 5.61
CA TYR A 101 -18.77 -3.76 5.32
C TYR A 101 -18.52 -3.46 3.84
N MET A 102 -17.77 -4.31 3.16
CA MET A 102 -17.35 -4.11 1.76
C MET A 102 -18.27 -4.81 0.75
N GLY A 103 -18.90 -5.92 1.15
CA GLY A 103 -19.75 -6.71 0.29
C GLY A 103 -19.00 -7.77 -0.50
N TYR A 104 -19.77 -8.69 -1.10
CA TYR A 104 -19.19 -9.85 -1.78
C TYR A 104 -18.45 -9.52 -3.07
N PRO A 105 -18.96 -8.65 -3.98
CA PRO A 105 -18.24 -8.41 -5.23
C PRO A 105 -16.81 -7.90 -5.00
N ARG A 106 -16.65 -6.89 -4.16
CA ARG A 106 -15.32 -6.34 -3.85
C ARG A 106 -14.46 -7.33 -3.08
N SER A 107 -15.07 -8.10 -2.18
CA SER A 107 -14.33 -9.10 -1.39
C SER A 107 -13.84 -10.26 -2.29
N LEU A 108 -14.67 -10.73 -3.23
CA LEU A 108 -14.26 -11.75 -4.19
C LEU A 108 -13.11 -11.23 -5.07
N ASN A 109 -13.20 -9.97 -5.51
CA ASN A 109 -12.12 -9.37 -6.31
C ASN A 109 -10.81 -9.26 -5.51
N ALA A 110 -10.90 -8.88 -4.24
CA ALA A 110 -9.71 -8.80 -3.37
C ALA A 110 -9.07 -10.18 -3.18
N LEU A 111 -9.88 -11.21 -2.94
CA LEU A 111 -9.38 -12.59 -2.81
C LEU A 111 -8.72 -13.05 -4.11
N ALA A 112 -9.30 -12.72 -5.26
CA ALA A 112 -8.70 -13.05 -6.56
C ALA A 112 -7.34 -12.36 -6.72
N CYS A 113 -7.22 -11.09 -6.30
CA CYS A 113 -5.95 -10.36 -6.33
C CYS A 113 -4.90 -11.02 -5.44
N ILE A 114 -5.27 -11.42 -4.22
CA ILE A 114 -4.36 -12.13 -3.31
C ILE A 114 -3.83 -13.39 -3.97
N ASN A 115 -4.70 -14.15 -4.64
CA ASN A 115 -4.30 -15.40 -5.28
C ASN A 115 -3.39 -15.19 -6.50
N LYS A 116 -3.50 -14.03 -7.17
CA LYS A 116 -2.69 -13.73 -8.36
C LYS A 116 -1.28 -13.28 -8.04
N VAL A 117 -1.07 -12.65 -6.88
CA VAL A 117 0.26 -12.17 -6.49
C VAL A 117 1.11 -13.38 -6.11
N GLU A 118 2.32 -13.45 -6.66
CA GLU A 118 3.27 -14.52 -6.33
C GLU A 118 3.92 -14.25 -4.98
N ASP A 119 4.18 -15.33 -4.26
CA ASP A 119 4.83 -15.26 -2.93
C ASP A 119 6.27 -14.80 -3.01
#